data_75c1893929307a88331ba85a4f0b4584
#
_entry.id   75c1893929307a88331ba85a4f0b4584
#
_cell.length_a   1.000
_cell.length_b   1.000
_cell.length_c   1.000
_cell.angle_alpha   90.00
_cell.angle_beta   90.00
_cell.angle_gamma   90.00
#
_symmetry.space_group_name_H-M   'P 1'
#
loop_
_entity.id
_entity.type
_entity.pdbx_description
1 polymer ?
#
loop_
_entity_poly.entity_id
_entity_poly.type
_entity_poly.pdbx_seq_one_letter_code
_entity_poly.pdbx_strand_id
1 'polypeptide(L)'
;SNQVLRLGVSATDSTKLGAYQLDTVDESVAPDDTHASAKTALNALFDATADYVVKGTFGTFTASVDAGADARDVASSFNLISGNSGVQATALTRAKMTVSAAATFSFTLEGKSTTPSQITATITSTTDLTAIKDAINAVSGSTGISAALTSDKSGVEITQAEGYDVIIGDVTTGSTDANLVVTAMDMDGTLDSTARTLDGDGTTGDSTAIVGTVRLSSQNAYTVTPGHANNIFGADTSELTASHNTISSVSLTT
;
A
#
# COMPACT_ATOMS: atom_id res chain seq x y z
N SER A 1 3.90 59.61 -21.20
CA SER A 1 4.80 58.78 -20.39
C SER A 1 4.57 57.30 -20.69
N ASN A 2 5.58 56.64 -21.25
CA ASN A 2 5.50 55.22 -21.61
C ASN A 2 5.96 54.43 -20.36
N GLN A 3 5.01 53.92 -19.58
CA GLN A 3 5.34 53.01 -18.50
C GLN A 3 5.46 51.60 -19.06
N VAL A 4 6.65 51.03 -19.05
CA VAL A 4 6.90 49.63 -19.41
C VAL A 4 6.76 48.80 -18.15
N LEU A 5 5.68 48.03 -18.04
CA LEU A 5 5.52 47.03 -17.01
C LEU A 5 6.42 45.82 -17.36
N ARG A 6 7.53 45.66 -16.65
CA ARG A 6 8.37 44.47 -16.79
C ARG A 6 7.82 43.37 -15.86
N LEU A 7 7.13 42.39 -16.41
CA LEU A 7 6.79 41.17 -15.72
C LEU A 7 7.98 40.23 -15.77
N GLY A 8 8.72 40.14 -14.69
CA GLY A 8 9.77 39.12 -14.54
C GLY A 8 9.13 37.79 -14.19
N VAL A 9 8.92 36.92 -15.18
CA VAL A 9 8.65 35.51 -14.91
C VAL A 9 9.99 34.87 -14.62
N SER A 10 10.26 34.56 -13.36
CA SER A 10 11.42 33.71 -13.02
C SER A 10 11.22 32.36 -13.70
N ALA A 11 12.22 31.91 -14.45
CA ALA A 11 12.20 30.59 -15.06
C ALA A 11 11.94 29.54 -13.97
N THR A 12 10.86 28.80 -14.09
CA THR A 12 10.53 27.69 -13.20
C THR A 12 11.46 26.54 -13.57
N ASP A 13 12.55 26.38 -12.81
CA ASP A 13 13.47 25.27 -12.98
C ASP A 13 12.76 23.97 -12.58
N SER A 14 12.84 22.95 -13.42
CA SER A 14 12.24 21.63 -13.16
C SER A 14 12.77 20.99 -11.86
N THR A 15 13.94 21.41 -11.38
CA THR A 15 14.50 21.00 -10.08
C THR A 15 13.84 21.67 -8.88
N LYS A 16 13.04 22.72 -9.11
CA LYS A 16 12.28 23.44 -8.06
C LYS A 16 10.80 23.15 -8.08
N LEU A 17 10.32 22.53 -9.17
CA LEU A 17 8.94 22.03 -9.27
C LEU A 17 8.90 20.63 -8.70
N GLY A 18 8.08 20.44 -7.68
CA GLY A 18 7.91 19.16 -7.02
C GLY A 18 7.11 19.29 -5.73
N ALA A 19 7.03 18.21 -4.99
CA ALA A 19 6.42 18.18 -3.67
C ALA A 19 7.37 17.50 -2.67
N TYR A 20 7.29 17.91 -1.42
CA TYR A 20 7.91 17.19 -0.33
C TYR A 20 7.04 15.99 0.00
N GLN A 21 7.62 14.80 0.03
CA GLN A 21 6.92 13.54 0.24
C GLN A 21 7.59 12.71 1.33
N LEU A 22 6.77 11.99 2.07
CA LEU A 22 7.17 10.99 3.05
C LEU A 22 6.17 9.84 2.97
N ASP A 23 6.65 8.65 2.70
CA ASP A 23 5.82 7.46 2.61
C ASP A 23 5.95 6.62 3.88
N THR A 24 4.88 5.93 4.25
CA THR A 24 4.93 4.88 5.26
C THR A 24 5.63 3.65 4.69
N VAL A 25 6.04 2.74 5.55
CA VAL A 25 6.58 1.45 5.10
C VAL A 25 5.46 0.61 4.47
N ASP A 26 5.82 -0.14 3.44
CA ASP A 26 5.03 -1.20 2.86
C ASP A 26 5.33 -2.50 3.62
N GLU A 27 4.33 -3.08 4.26
CA GLU A 27 4.50 -4.29 5.03
C GLU A 27 3.51 -5.36 4.63
N SER A 28 3.92 -6.60 4.77
CA SER A 28 3.06 -7.77 4.68
C SER A 28 3.32 -8.71 5.86
N VAL A 29 2.25 -9.25 6.41
CA VAL A 29 2.34 -10.22 7.50
C VAL A 29 3.02 -11.50 6.99
N ALA A 30 3.85 -12.13 7.83
CA ALA A 30 4.38 -13.46 7.53
C ALA A 30 3.23 -14.45 7.28
N PRO A 31 3.40 -15.46 6.42
CA PRO A 31 2.36 -16.44 6.17
C PRO A 31 1.86 -17.08 7.48
N ASP A 32 0.54 -17.16 7.63
CA ASP A 32 -0.17 -17.70 8.80
C ASP A 32 -1.15 -18.79 8.34
N ASP A 33 -1.69 -19.56 9.29
CA ASP A 33 -2.45 -20.79 8.98
C ASP A 33 -3.91 -20.52 8.60
N THR A 34 -4.44 -19.32 8.86
CA THR A 34 -5.82 -18.98 8.54
C THR A 34 -6.00 -17.51 8.21
N HIS A 35 -7.03 -17.18 7.42
CA HIS A 35 -7.46 -15.81 7.19
C HIS A 35 -7.61 -14.99 8.49
N ALA A 36 -8.19 -15.60 9.53
CA ALA A 36 -8.43 -14.93 10.81
C ALA A 36 -7.12 -14.65 11.58
N SER A 37 -6.14 -15.56 11.54
CA SER A 37 -4.84 -15.35 12.19
C SER A 37 -4.00 -14.32 11.43
N ALA A 38 -3.98 -14.31 10.09
CA ALA A 38 -3.35 -13.26 9.30
C ALA A 38 -3.93 -11.87 9.62
N LYS A 39 -5.25 -11.75 9.77
CA LYS A 39 -5.91 -10.53 10.22
C LYS A 39 -5.52 -10.10 11.64
N THR A 40 -5.39 -11.05 12.55
CA THR A 40 -4.93 -10.78 13.92
C THR A 40 -3.47 -10.30 13.94
N ALA A 41 -2.60 -10.93 13.16
CA ALA A 41 -1.21 -10.53 13.02
C ALA A 41 -1.08 -9.13 12.39
N LEU A 42 -1.92 -8.79 11.41
CA LEU A 42 -2.00 -7.46 10.82
C LEU A 42 -2.30 -6.39 11.89
N ASN A 43 -3.34 -6.59 12.69
CA ASN A 43 -3.72 -5.66 13.76
C ASN A 43 -2.63 -5.48 14.84
N ALA A 44 -1.73 -6.45 14.97
CA ALA A 44 -0.61 -6.39 15.91
C ALA A 44 0.63 -5.64 15.38
N LEU A 45 0.68 -5.32 14.07
CA LEU A 45 1.80 -4.56 13.50
C LEU A 45 1.85 -3.14 14.08
N PHE A 46 0.67 -2.53 14.29
CA PHE A 46 0.53 -1.19 14.88
C PHE A 46 -0.42 -1.30 16.09
N ASP A 47 0.08 -1.88 17.17
CA ASP A 47 -0.70 -2.32 18.33
C ASP A 47 -1.02 -1.22 19.36
N ALA A 48 -0.53 0.01 19.12
CA ALA A 48 -0.73 1.13 20.02
C ALA A 48 -1.24 2.37 19.28
N THR A 49 -2.18 3.08 19.90
CA THR A 49 -2.55 4.43 19.46
C THR A 49 -1.30 5.32 19.48
N ALA A 50 -1.00 5.96 18.37
CA ALA A 50 0.19 6.78 18.21
C ALA A 50 -0.16 8.20 17.78
N ASP A 51 0.49 9.17 18.42
CA ASP A 51 0.45 10.57 18.01
C ASP A 51 1.63 10.86 17.09
N TYR A 52 1.35 11.46 15.94
CA TYR A 52 2.35 11.89 14.97
C TYR A 52 2.44 13.41 14.97
N VAL A 53 3.58 13.95 15.40
CA VAL A 53 3.82 15.38 15.42
C VAL A 53 4.34 15.84 14.08
N VAL A 54 3.51 16.59 13.35
CA VAL A 54 3.84 17.19 12.05
C VAL A 54 4.33 18.62 12.28
N LYS A 55 5.57 18.94 11.90
CA LYS A 55 6.16 20.25 12.04
C LYS A 55 6.55 20.79 10.66
N GLY A 56 6.03 21.93 10.28
CA GLY A 56 6.26 22.55 8.99
C GLY A 56 6.21 24.08 9.08
N THR A 57 6.13 24.72 7.92
CA THR A 57 6.13 26.19 7.78
C THR A 57 4.96 26.86 8.52
N PHE A 58 3.84 26.17 8.66
CA PHE A 58 2.63 26.73 9.28
C PHE A 58 2.50 26.45 10.78
N GLY A 59 3.45 25.72 11.36
CA GLY A 59 3.47 25.40 12.81
C GLY A 59 3.65 23.92 13.09
N THR A 60 3.23 23.52 14.30
CA THR A 60 3.29 22.14 14.77
C THR A 60 1.88 21.65 15.07
N PHE A 61 1.52 20.51 14.51
CA PHE A 61 0.20 19.89 14.60
C PHE A 61 0.35 18.40 14.90
N THR A 62 -0.66 17.81 15.53
CA THR A 62 -0.63 16.39 15.89
C THR A 62 -1.75 15.65 15.18
N ALA A 63 -1.42 14.54 14.51
CA ALA A 63 -2.36 13.57 13.98
C ALA A 63 -2.34 12.34 14.90
N SER A 64 -3.51 11.95 15.43
CA SER A 64 -3.65 10.75 16.27
C SER A 64 -4.17 9.60 15.41
N VAL A 65 -3.51 8.45 15.49
CA VAL A 65 -3.85 7.24 14.76
C VAL A 65 -4.13 6.14 15.78
N ASP A 66 -5.28 5.49 15.65
CA ASP A 66 -5.70 4.40 16.52
C ASP A 66 -4.90 3.11 16.25
N ALA A 67 -4.79 2.28 17.27
CA ALA A 67 -4.20 0.94 17.13
C ALA A 67 -4.96 0.12 16.07
N GLY A 68 -4.25 -0.59 15.21
CA GLY A 68 -4.82 -1.43 14.15
C GLY A 68 -5.52 -0.65 13.03
N ALA A 69 -5.26 0.67 12.92
CA ALA A 69 -5.80 1.49 11.83
C ALA A 69 -5.22 1.06 10.47
N ASP A 70 -6.07 0.92 9.46
CA ASP A 70 -5.65 0.74 8.08
C ASP A 70 -5.08 2.05 7.49
N ALA A 71 -4.44 1.97 6.32
CA ALA A 71 -3.82 3.14 5.69
C ALA A 71 -4.84 4.25 5.39
N ARG A 72 -6.10 3.90 5.12
CA ARG A 72 -7.21 4.85 4.91
C ARG A 72 -7.48 5.67 6.18
N ASP A 73 -7.55 5.04 7.32
CA ASP A 73 -7.83 5.71 8.60
C ASP A 73 -6.63 6.55 9.03
N VAL A 74 -5.40 6.05 8.78
CA VAL A 74 -4.17 6.85 8.93
C VAL A 74 -4.23 8.11 8.07
N ALA A 75 -4.49 7.98 6.77
CA ALA A 75 -4.60 9.12 5.86
C ALA A 75 -5.70 10.10 6.29
N SER A 76 -6.83 9.58 6.78
CA SER A 76 -7.92 10.41 7.32
C SER A 76 -7.46 11.24 8.52
N SER A 77 -6.72 10.66 9.46
CA SER A 77 -6.19 11.35 10.64
C SER A 77 -5.24 12.49 10.27
N PHE A 78 -4.33 12.28 9.32
CA PHE A 78 -3.46 13.35 8.82
C PHE A 78 -4.25 14.42 8.05
N ASN A 79 -5.27 14.04 7.29
CA ASN A 79 -6.09 14.97 6.53
C ASN A 79 -6.97 15.86 7.43
N LEU A 80 -7.31 15.45 8.66
CA LEU A 80 -7.99 16.31 9.64
C LEU A 80 -7.17 17.57 9.99
N ILE A 81 -5.84 17.47 9.97
CA ILE A 81 -4.95 18.61 10.25
C ILE A 81 -4.42 19.29 8.99
N SER A 82 -4.75 18.80 7.79
CA SER A 82 -4.16 19.25 6.52
C SER A 82 -4.38 20.73 6.22
N GLY A 83 -5.56 21.25 6.54
CA GLY A 83 -5.89 22.66 6.36
C GLY A 83 -5.00 23.63 7.16
N ASN A 84 -4.41 23.17 8.26
CA ASN A 84 -3.53 23.94 9.12
C ASN A 84 -2.05 23.61 8.89
N SER A 85 -1.73 22.33 8.70
CA SER A 85 -0.34 21.85 8.51
C SER A 85 0.18 22.07 7.08
N GLY A 86 -0.73 22.12 6.09
CA GLY A 86 -0.37 22.12 4.66
C GLY A 86 0.13 20.76 4.17
N VAL A 87 0.01 19.70 4.98
CA VAL A 87 0.37 18.33 4.62
C VAL A 87 -0.89 17.54 4.32
N GLN A 88 -0.96 16.93 3.15
CA GLN A 88 -2.04 16.05 2.71
C GLN A 88 -1.59 14.61 2.71
N ALA A 89 -2.50 13.69 3.00
CA ALA A 89 -2.26 12.25 3.00
C ALA A 89 -3.12 11.55 1.95
N THR A 90 -2.53 10.60 1.25
CA THR A 90 -3.23 9.67 0.36
C THR A 90 -2.87 8.24 0.76
N ALA A 91 -3.83 7.33 0.66
CA ALA A 91 -3.66 5.93 1.00
C ALA A 91 -3.86 5.05 -0.23
N LEU A 92 -3.14 3.94 -0.30
CA LEU A 92 -3.22 2.97 -1.38
C LEU A 92 -2.67 1.62 -0.89
N THR A 93 -3.36 0.52 -1.19
CA THR A 93 -2.83 -0.82 -0.92
C THR A 93 -2.60 -1.54 -2.23
N ARG A 94 -1.38 -2.03 -2.44
CA ARG A 94 -1.00 -2.74 -3.66
C ARG A 94 -0.18 -3.98 -3.33
N ALA A 95 -0.37 -5.00 -4.16
CA ALA A 95 0.51 -6.17 -4.13
C ALA A 95 0.58 -6.81 -5.52
N LYS A 96 1.65 -7.56 -5.75
CA LYS A 96 1.82 -8.43 -6.91
C LYS A 96 1.63 -9.88 -6.48
N MET A 97 0.87 -10.62 -7.26
CA MET A 97 0.63 -12.06 -7.08
C MET A 97 1.23 -12.82 -8.23
N THR A 98 1.91 -13.93 -7.94
CA THR A 98 2.41 -14.90 -8.93
C THR A 98 2.14 -16.32 -8.42
N VAL A 99 2.26 -17.33 -9.27
CA VAL A 99 2.06 -18.73 -8.90
C VAL A 99 3.29 -19.56 -9.25
N SER A 100 3.61 -20.58 -8.44
CA SER A 100 4.79 -21.44 -8.66
C SER A 100 4.52 -22.56 -9.68
N ALA A 101 3.27 -23.01 -9.81
CA ALA A 101 2.88 -24.10 -10.73
C ALA A 101 1.44 -23.92 -11.21
N ALA A 102 1.08 -24.66 -12.28
CA ALA A 102 -0.29 -24.75 -12.79
C ALA A 102 -1.15 -25.59 -11.84
N ALA A 103 -2.29 -25.02 -11.41
CA ALA A 103 -3.25 -25.66 -10.52
C ALA A 103 -4.60 -24.93 -10.55
N THR A 104 -5.59 -25.44 -9.86
CA THR A 104 -6.80 -24.70 -9.51
C THR A 104 -6.60 -24.06 -8.13
N PHE A 105 -6.42 -22.74 -8.11
CA PHE A 105 -6.28 -21.96 -6.88
C PHE A 105 -7.64 -21.59 -6.33
N SER A 106 -7.82 -21.80 -5.04
CA SER A 106 -8.99 -21.35 -4.28
C SER A 106 -8.50 -20.62 -3.05
N PHE A 107 -8.97 -19.40 -2.80
CA PHE A 107 -8.58 -18.57 -1.65
C PHE A 107 -9.65 -17.56 -1.30
N THR A 108 -9.59 -17.02 -0.10
CA THR A 108 -10.45 -15.91 0.33
C THR A 108 -9.74 -14.57 0.14
N LEU A 109 -10.50 -13.54 -0.23
CA LEU A 109 -10.01 -12.16 -0.43
C LEU A 109 -10.88 -11.19 0.37
N GLU A 110 -10.26 -10.47 1.30
CA GLU A 110 -10.87 -9.40 2.09
C GLU A 110 -10.20 -8.06 1.77
N GLY A 111 -10.99 -6.99 1.77
CA GLY A 111 -10.54 -5.62 1.59
C GLY A 111 -11.54 -4.68 2.27
N LYS A 112 -12.31 -3.90 1.48
CA LYS A 112 -13.31 -2.98 2.01
C LYS A 112 -14.43 -3.66 2.83
N SER A 113 -14.88 -4.83 2.40
CA SER A 113 -15.84 -5.63 3.15
C SER A 113 -15.10 -6.51 4.15
N THR A 114 -15.56 -6.54 5.40
CA THR A 114 -15.05 -7.45 6.44
C THR A 114 -15.52 -8.90 6.27
N THR A 115 -16.37 -9.16 5.26
CA THR A 115 -16.74 -10.51 4.87
C THR A 115 -15.89 -10.94 3.68
N PRO A 116 -15.04 -11.97 3.84
CA PRO A 116 -14.17 -12.44 2.78
C PRO A 116 -14.96 -12.93 1.56
N SER A 117 -14.46 -12.65 0.38
CA SER A 117 -15.01 -13.16 -0.89
C SER A 117 -14.20 -14.36 -1.36
N GLN A 118 -14.87 -15.44 -1.77
CA GLN A 118 -14.20 -16.63 -2.28
C GLN A 118 -13.76 -16.41 -3.73
N ILE A 119 -12.49 -16.69 -4.00
CA ILE A 119 -11.87 -16.69 -5.33
C ILE A 119 -11.59 -18.14 -5.73
N THR A 120 -11.88 -18.49 -6.98
CA THR A 120 -11.46 -19.77 -7.55
C THR A 120 -11.03 -19.53 -9.00
N ALA A 121 -9.84 -19.98 -9.36
CA ALA A 121 -9.28 -19.81 -10.70
C ALA A 121 -8.41 -21.01 -11.08
N THR A 122 -8.64 -21.56 -12.29
CA THR A 122 -7.80 -22.64 -12.83
C THR A 122 -6.71 -22.05 -13.70
N ILE A 123 -5.47 -22.26 -13.32
CA ILE A 123 -4.26 -21.83 -14.02
C ILE A 123 -3.65 -23.02 -14.75
N THR A 124 -3.59 -22.92 -16.06
CA THR A 124 -3.00 -23.96 -16.93
C THR A 124 -1.54 -23.65 -17.32
N SER A 125 -1.11 -22.40 -17.11
CA SER A 125 0.26 -21.94 -17.35
C SER A 125 0.62 -20.82 -16.36
N THR A 126 1.79 -20.89 -15.76
CA THR A 126 2.33 -19.84 -14.88
C THR A 126 2.66 -18.53 -15.62
N THR A 127 2.64 -18.55 -16.96
CA THR A 127 2.85 -17.36 -17.80
C THR A 127 1.54 -16.70 -18.25
N ASP A 128 0.38 -17.16 -17.77
CA ASP A 128 -0.93 -16.54 -18.06
C ASP A 128 -1.85 -16.65 -16.86
N LEU A 129 -1.90 -15.58 -16.06
CA LEU A 129 -2.73 -15.46 -14.87
C LEU A 129 -4.06 -14.72 -15.13
N THR A 130 -4.54 -14.71 -16.37
CA THR A 130 -5.80 -14.04 -16.74
C THR A 130 -6.97 -14.55 -15.89
N ALA A 131 -7.04 -15.85 -15.58
CA ALA A 131 -8.12 -16.42 -14.80
C ALA A 131 -8.16 -15.88 -13.36
N ILE A 132 -7.00 -15.69 -12.68
CA ILE A 132 -6.93 -15.07 -11.35
C ILE A 132 -7.38 -13.62 -11.43
N LYS A 133 -6.87 -12.84 -12.40
CA LYS A 133 -7.25 -11.43 -12.60
C LYS A 133 -8.78 -11.32 -12.79
N ASP A 134 -9.38 -12.14 -13.62
CA ASP A 134 -10.82 -12.08 -13.90
C ASP A 134 -11.65 -12.48 -12.67
N ALA A 135 -11.22 -13.49 -11.93
CA ALA A 135 -11.88 -13.93 -10.70
C ALA A 135 -11.84 -12.85 -9.59
N ILE A 136 -10.71 -12.17 -9.41
CA ILE A 136 -10.60 -11.04 -8.46
C ILE A 136 -11.51 -9.89 -8.89
N ASN A 137 -11.50 -9.52 -10.17
CA ASN A 137 -12.33 -8.43 -10.69
C ASN A 137 -13.83 -8.74 -10.60
N ALA A 138 -14.24 -10.01 -10.63
CA ALA A 138 -15.62 -10.40 -10.46
C ALA A 138 -16.18 -10.06 -9.07
N VAL A 139 -15.33 -9.98 -8.04
CA VAL A 139 -15.70 -9.63 -6.65
C VAL A 139 -15.28 -8.20 -6.26
N SER A 140 -14.78 -7.40 -7.19
CA SER A 140 -14.30 -6.05 -6.93
C SER A 140 -15.35 -5.12 -6.29
N GLY A 141 -16.62 -5.33 -6.60
CA GLY A 141 -17.71 -4.55 -6.02
C GLY A 141 -17.85 -4.72 -4.51
N SER A 142 -17.51 -5.90 -3.95
CA SER A 142 -17.56 -6.18 -2.51
C SER A 142 -16.22 -5.90 -1.83
N THR A 143 -15.11 -6.28 -2.45
CA THR A 143 -13.78 -6.14 -1.86
C THR A 143 -13.15 -4.75 -2.04
N GLY A 144 -13.60 -4.00 -3.05
CA GLY A 144 -12.96 -2.76 -3.47
C GLY A 144 -11.60 -2.98 -4.15
N ILE A 145 -11.23 -4.25 -4.43
CA ILE A 145 -9.94 -4.62 -5.01
C ILE A 145 -10.09 -4.80 -6.51
N SER A 146 -9.25 -4.14 -7.28
CA SER A 146 -9.10 -4.33 -8.72
C SER A 146 -7.81 -5.09 -9.04
N ALA A 147 -7.81 -5.82 -10.15
CA ALA A 147 -6.68 -6.61 -10.59
C ALA A 147 -6.31 -6.32 -12.05
N ALA A 148 -5.02 -6.17 -12.32
CA ALA A 148 -4.45 -6.00 -13.65
C ALA A 148 -3.34 -7.04 -13.90
N LEU A 149 -3.14 -7.46 -15.15
CA LEU A 149 -2.02 -8.33 -15.50
C LEU A 149 -0.74 -7.50 -15.64
N THR A 150 0.39 -8.08 -15.27
CA THR A 150 1.71 -7.60 -15.71
C THR A 150 1.83 -7.71 -17.21
N SER A 151 2.75 -6.97 -17.83
CA SER A 151 2.93 -6.93 -19.30
C SER A 151 3.24 -8.30 -19.90
N ASP A 152 3.90 -9.18 -19.15
CA ASP A 152 4.24 -10.56 -19.51
C ASP A 152 3.17 -11.59 -19.09
N LYS A 153 2.07 -11.11 -18.46
CA LYS A 153 0.95 -11.90 -17.92
C LYS A 153 1.31 -12.94 -16.86
N SER A 154 2.57 -13.01 -16.42
CA SER A 154 3.05 -13.95 -15.39
C SER A 154 2.73 -13.50 -13.97
N GLY A 155 2.18 -12.30 -13.80
CA GLY A 155 1.77 -11.73 -12.54
C GLY A 155 0.44 -11.01 -12.63
N VAL A 156 -0.21 -10.88 -11.48
CA VAL A 156 -1.40 -10.06 -11.25
C VAL A 156 -1.06 -9.00 -10.23
N GLU A 157 -1.21 -7.73 -10.59
CA GLU A 157 -1.14 -6.61 -9.67
C GLU A 157 -2.53 -6.31 -9.14
N ILE A 158 -2.69 -6.35 -7.84
CA ILE A 158 -3.93 -5.99 -7.15
C ILE A 158 -3.80 -4.60 -6.55
N THR A 159 -4.88 -3.84 -6.56
CA THR A 159 -4.96 -2.49 -6.03
C THR A 159 -6.26 -2.29 -5.27
N GLN A 160 -6.14 -1.84 -4.03
CA GLN A 160 -7.23 -1.33 -3.22
C GLN A 160 -7.04 0.18 -3.06
N ALA A 161 -7.79 0.96 -3.86
CA ALA A 161 -7.55 2.40 -4.06
C ALA A 161 -7.97 3.28 -2.86
N GLU A 162 -8.73 2.77 -1.92
CA GLU A 162 -9.16 3.51 -0.70
C GLU A 162 -8.18 3.32 0.47
N GLY A 163 -7.19 2.40 0.36
CA GLY A 163 -6.19 2.14 1.40
C GLY A 163 -6.67 1.21 2.52
N TYR A 164 -7.72 0.41 2.28
CA TYR A 164 -8.04 -0.71 3.17
C TYR A 164 -6.95 -1.76 3.08
N ASP A 165 -6.68 -2.44 4.17
CA ASP A 165 -5.79 -3.58 4.17
C ASP A 165 -6.36 -4.71 3.31
N VAL A 166 -5.48 -5.51 2.71
CA VAL A 166 -5.87 -6.64 1.87
C VAL A 166 -5.43 -7.93 2.55
N ILE A 167 -6.39 -8.82 2.84
CA ILE A 167 -6.11 -10.13 3.38
C ILE A 167 -6.39 -11.18 2.32
N ILE A 168 -5.38 -12.02 2.07
CA ILE A 168 -5.46 -13.20 1.21
C ILE A 168 -5.32 -14.41 2.12
N GLY A 169 -6.36 -15.22 2.21
CA GLY A 169 -6.38 -16.28 3.18
C GLY A 169 -6.89 -17.62 2.62
N ASP A 170 -6.56 -18.65 3.39
CA ASP A 170 -7.04 -20.01 3.16
C ASP A 170 -6.74 -20.50 1.73
N VAL A 171 -5.50 -20.26 1.24
CA VAL A 171 -5.07 -20.67 -0.10
C VAL A 171 -5.01 -22.19 -0.18
N THR A 172 -5.69 -22.76 -1.16
CA THR A 172 -5.63 -24.20 -1.42
C THR A 172 -5.60 -24.49 -2.93
N THR A 173 -4.80 -25.46 -3.30
CA THR A 173 -4.68 -25.92 -4.69
C THR A 173 -4.84 -27.45 -4.79
N GLY A 174 -4.89 -28.14 -3.65
CA GLY A 174 -4.82 -29.60 -3.58
C GLY A 174 -3.45 -30.17 -3.95
N SER A 175 -2.40 -29.34 -3.96
CA SER A 175 -1.03 -29.72 -4.32
C SER A 175 -0.02 -28.96 -3.45
N THR A 176 0.96 -29.65 -2.91
CA THR A 176 2.10 -29.07 -2.16
C THR A 176 3.08 -28.29 -3.05
N ASP A 177 3.03 -28.47 -4.36
CA ASP A 177 3.97 -27.86 -5.30
C ASP A 177 3.44 -26.54 -5.92
N ALA A 178 2.16 -26.26 -5.76
CA ALA A 178 1.50 -25.10 -6.34
C ALA A 178 1.19 -24.05 -5.27
N ASN A 179 2.05 -23.04 -5.16
CA ASN A 179 1.94 -21.97 -4.17
C ASN A 179 1.54 -20.65 -4.81
N LEU A 180 0.82 -19.83 -4.05
CA LEU A 180 0.55 -18.44 -4.39
C LEU A 180 1.62 -17.58 -3.71
N VAL A 181 2.33 -16.78 -4.51
CA VAL A 181 3.35 -15.86 -4.00
C VAL A 181 2.83 -14.42 -4.06
N VAL A 182 2.85 -13.74 -2.92
CA VAL A 182 2.34 -12.37 -2.77
C VAL A 182 3.49 -11.47 -2.32
N THR A 183 3.67 -10.34 -3.00
CA THR A 183 4.67 -9.33 -2.66
C THR A 183 3.97 -7.97 -2.56
N ALA A 184 4.10 -7.30 -1.41
CA ALA A 184 3.59 -5.95 -1.24
C ALA A 184 4.27 -4.98 -2.22
N MET A 185 3.59 -3.89 -2.56
CA MET A 185 4.11 -2.85 -3.44
C MET A 185 3.84 -1.50 -2.81
N ASP A 186 4.83 -0.61 -2.90
CA ASP A 186 4.65 0.79 -2.52
C ASP A 186 3.78 1.58 -3.51
N MET A 187 3.56 2.86 -3.22
CA MET A 187 2.77 3.74 -4.08
C MET A 187 3.35 3.95 -5.47
N ASP A 188 4.67 3.84 -5.63
CA ASP A 188 5.37 4.02 -6.91
C ASP A 188 5.41 2.72 -7.73
N GLY A 189 4.94 1.61 -7.15
CA GLY A 189 4.93 0.30 -7.77
C GLY A 189 6.21 -0.49 -7.59
N THR A 190 7.10 -0.07 -6.69
CA THR A 190 8.26 -0.85 -6.30
C THR A 190 7.81 -2.01 -5.42
N LEU A 191 8.34 -3.19 -5.67
CA LEU A 191 8.05 -4.37 -4.87
C LEU A 191 8.84 -4.34 -3.56
N ASP A 192 8.19 -4.74 -2.47
CA ASP A 192 8.89 -5.07 -1.22
C ASP A 192 9.95 -6.15 -1.47
N SER A 193 11.00 -6.11 -0.69
CA SER A 193 12.09 -7.11 -0.72
C SER A 193 11.65 -8.50 -0.26
N THR A 194 10.51 -8.59 0.44
CA THR A 194 10.02 -9.81 1.08
C THR A 194 8.76 -10.33 0.40
N ALA A 195 8.90 -11.37 -0.42
CA ALA A 195 7.76 -12.10 -0.98
C ALA A 195 7.20 -13.09 0.06
N ARG A 196 5.89 -13.20 0.15
CA ARG A 196 5.18 -14.17 1.00
C ARG A 196 4.71 -15.34 0.14
N THR A 197 5.23 -16.52 0.43
CA THR A 197 4.80 -17.75 -0.24
C THR A 197 3.69 -18.40 0.59
N LEU A 198 2.50 -18.50 0.01
CA LEU A 198 1.33 -19.14 0.61
C LEU A 198 1.26 -20.57 0.10
N ASP A 199 1.27 -21.53 1.03
CA ASP A 199 1.28 -22.94 0.69
C ASP A 199 -0.11 -23.37 0.17
N GLY A 200 -0.11 -24.03 -0.96
CA GLY A 200 -1.35 -24.50 -1.60
C GLY A 200 -1.89 -25.82 -1.05
N ASP A 201 -1.25 -26.41 -0.04
CA ASP A 201 -1.70 -27.67 0.57
C ASP A 201 -2.89 -27.47 1.54
N GLY A 202 -3.13 -26.21 1.95
CA GLY A 202 -4.25 -25.83 2.83
C GLY A 202 -4.09 -26.26 4.27
N THR A 203 -2.84 -26.40 4.77
CA THR A 203 -2.58 -26.87 6.14
C THR A 203 -1.91 -25.84 7.02
N THR A 204 -0.90 -25.13 6.51
CA THR A 204 -0.14 -24.13 7.27
C THR A 204 0.45 -23.07 6.33
N GLY A 205 0.54 -21.82 6.77
CA GLY A 205 1.20 -20.77 6.01
C GLY A 205 0.47 -20.41 4.70
N ASP A 206 -0.85 -20.54 4.68
CA ASP A 206 -1.69 -20.36 3.51
C ASP A 206 -2.39 -18.99 3.45
N SER A 207 -2.10 -18.11 4.40
CA SER A 207 -2.76 -16.82 4.55
C SER A 207 -1.75 -15.71 4.81
N THR A 208 -2.00 -14.51 4.27
CA THR A 208 -1.21 -13.29 4.53
C THR A 208 -2.09 -12.05 4.50
N ALA A 209 -1.59 -10.97 5.09
CA ALA A 209 -2.22 -9.66 4.99
C ALA A 209 -1.21 -8.63 4.49
N ILE A 210 -1.67 -7.69 3.68
CA ILE A 210 -0.90 -6.59 3.12
C ILE A 210 -1.42 -5.29 3.73
N VAL A 211 -0.54 -4.53 4.36
CA VAL A 211 -0.82 -3.20 4.87
C VAL A 211 -0.82 -2.19 3.72
N GLY A 212 -1.74 -1.24 3.76
CA GLY A 212 -1.74 -0.14 2.81
C GLY A 212 -0.62 0.86 3.12
N THR A 213 -0.11 1.51 2.07
CA THR A 213 0.87 2.59 2.17
C THR A 213 0.18 3.95 2.21
N VAL A 214 0.68 4.86 3.03
CA VAL A 214 0.25 6.26 3.10
C VAL A 214 1.37 7.16 2.59
N ARG A 215 1.06 8.02 1.65
CA ARG A 215 1.95 9.10 1.20
C ARG A 215 1.50 10.42 1.78
N LEU A 216 2.37 11.05 2.54
CA LEU A 216 2.23 12.42 3.00
C LEU A 216 2.88 13.35 1.97
N SER A 217 2.20 14.42 1.58
CA SER A 217 2.72 15.37 0.58
C SER A 217 2.42 16.82 0.96
N SER A 218 3.37 17.72 0.66
CA SER A 218 3.24 19.15 0.87
C SER A 218 4.05 19.94 -0.16
N GLN A 219 3.64 21.18 -0.44
CA GLN A 219 4.44 22.12 -1.23
C GLN A 219 5.63 22.69 -0.43
N ASN A 220 5.62 22.58 0.89
CA ASN A 220 6.65 23.09 1.79
C ASN A 220 7.32 21.93 2.53
N ALA A 221 8.59 22.14 2.90
CA ALA A 221 9.31 21.20 3.74
C ALA A 221 8.60 21.00 5.08
N TYR A 222 8.55 19.76 5.54
CA TYR A 222 7.99 19.37 6.82
C TYR A 222 8.72 18.16 7.41
N THR A 223 8.53 17.95 8.70
CA THR A 223 8.99 16.75 9.41
C THR A 223 7.83 16.08 10.13
N VAL A 224 7.96 14.78 10.37
CA VAL A 224 7.02 13.99 11.17
C VAL A 224 7.81 13.28 12.26
N THR A 225 7.36 13.39 13.50
CA THR A 225 7.94 12.66 14.63
C THR A 225 6.90 11.67 15.14
N PRO A 226 7.12 10.36 15.01
CA PRO A 226 6.26 9.34 15.58
C PRO A 226 6.33 9.34 17.10
N GLY A 227 5.19 9.18 17.77
CA GLY A 227 5.11 9.11 19.24
C GLY A 227 5.29 7.70 19.80
N HIS A 228 5.39 6.66 18.95
CA HIS A 228 5.53 5.27 19.36
C HIS A 228 6.56 4.52 18.49
N ALA A 229 7.25 3.52 19.06
CA ALA A 229 8.30 2.77 18.36
C ALA A 229 7.74 1.86 17.26
N ASN A 230 6.59 1.20 17.51
CA ASN A 230 5.88 0.45 16.48
C ASN A 230 4.93 1.42 15.76
N ASN A 231 5.37 2.00 14.68
CA ASN A 231 4.63 3.03 13.97
C ASN A 231 4.67 2.79 12.46
N ILE A 232 3.79 3.48 11.74
CA ILE A 232 3.59 3.36 10.29
C ILE A 232 4.81 3.73 9.44
N PHE A 233 5.85 4.34 10.02
CA PHE A 233 7.10 4.68 9.34
C PHE A 233 8.26 3.72 9.67
N GLY A 234 7.98 2.60 10.33
CA GLY A 234 8.97 1.65 10.84
C GLY A 234 9.22 1.81 12.34
N ALA A 235 10.16 1.06 12.87
CA ALA A 235 10.41 0.96 14.33
C ALA A 235 11.27 2.09 14.91
N ASP A 236 11.21 3.32 14.37
CA ASP A 236 11.97 4.48 14.86
C ASP A 236 11.05 5.59 15.33
N THR A 237 11.39 6.22 16.48
CA THR A 237 10.71 7.41 17.00
C THR A 237 11.45 8.71 16.66
N SER A 238 12.50 8.66 15.86
CA SER A 238 13.25 9.81 15.40
C SER A 238 12.41 10.71 14.49
N GLU A 239 12.75 11.99 14.45
CA GLU A 239 12.14 12.93 13.50
C GLU A 239 12.50 12.54 12.06
N LEU A 240 11.48 12.33 11.24
CA LEU A 240 11.57 12.00 9.82
C LEU A 240 11.41 13.27 8.98
N THR A 241 12.28 13.49 8.02
CA THR A 241 12.24 14.64 7.11
C THR A 241 11.68 14.23 5.76
N ALA A 242 10.66 14.95 5.28
CA ALA A 242 10.11 14.74 3.95
C ALA A 242 11.14 15.04 2.85
N SER A 243 11.23 14.16 1.86
CA SER A 243 12.12 14.30 0.72
C SER A 243 11.47 15.14 -0.38
N HIS A 244 12.23 16.03 -1.02
CA HIS A 244 11.75 16.82 -2.14
C HIS A 244 11.84 16.02 -3.44
N ASN A 245 10.69 15.54 -3.94
CA ASN A 245 10.58 14.87 -5.23
C ASN A 245 10.31 15.90 -6.32
N THR A 246 11.26 16.05 -7.25
CA THR A 246 11.20 17.03 -8.35
C THR A 246 10.64 16.40 -9.62
N ILE A 247 10.04 17.23 -10.48
CA ILE A 247 9.55 16.76 -11.79
C ILE A 247 10.69 16.21 -12.65
N SER A 248 11.92 16.68 -12.46
CA SER A 248 13.10 16.17 -13.15
C SER A 248 13.47 14.73 -12.80
N SER A 249 12.96 14.20 -11.67
CA SER A 249 13.16 12.81 -11.26
C SER A 249 12.09 11.85 -11.80
N VAL A 250 11.04 12.39 -12.42
CA VAL A 250 9.97 11.56 -13.04
C VAL A 250 10.47 11.03 -14.37
N SER A 251 10.81 9.76 -14.43
CA SER A 251 11.14 9.07 -15.68
C SER A 251 9.84 8.81 -16.45
N LEU A 252 9.69 9.49 -17.59
CA LEU A 252 8.62 9.19 -18.56
C LEU A 252 9.09 8.00 -19.40
N THR A 253 8.93 6.78 -18.88
CA THR A 253 9.06 5.58 -19.71
C THR A 253 7.78 5.40 -20.50
N THR A 254 7.85 5.68 -21.78
CA THR A 254 6.83 5.34 -22.80
C THR A 254 6.89 3.86 -23.12
#